data_dba0fe129f4bfd015a6c1325a8b4702f
#
_entry.id   dba0fe129f4bfd015a6c1325a8b4702f
#
_cell.length_a   1.000
_cell.length_b   1.000
_cell.length_c   1.000
_cell.angle_alpha   90.00
_cell.angle_beta   90.00
_cell.angle_gamma   90.00
#
_symmetry.space_group_name_H-M   'P 1'
#
loop_
_entity.id
_entity.type
_entity.pdbx_description
1 polymer ?
#
loop_
_entity_poly.entity_id
_entity_poly.type
_entity_poly.pdbx_seq_one_letter_code
_entity_poly.pdbx_strand_id
1 'polypeptide(L)'
;QDKVAVKTPATSSHKIKPGEVLGGIADKYNISLKQLKAANGLTSDNIRDGKILKIPGGKSVTTYKTVSTVKYVYEPITLENTPISNNYTSVKPIDKITIIGNENVSDFALNGLILENENPGVTYSSIGVNGAKSNDYNKFPLFFEQLPALEADLFVISLGTNESFDKQDIATYFGNLKTMIDGIKQKCPEASILVTTSPP
;
A
#
# COMPACT_ATOMS: atom_id res chain seq x y z
N GLN A 1 9.11 23.68 -8.10
CA GLN A 1 10.04 23.58 -6.96
C GLN A 1 9.51 24.46 -5.85
N ASP A 2 9.02 23.86 -4.78
CA ASP A 2 8.46 24.57 -3.65
C ASP A 2 9.56 24.85 -2.61
N LYS A 3 9.52 26.02 -2.00
CA LYS A 3 10.44 26.37 -0.92
C LYS A 3 9.78 26.08 0.43
N VAL A 4 10.34 25.15 1.17
CA VAL A 4 9.88 24.84 2.52
C VAL A 4 10.77 25.57 3.54
N ALA A 5 10.13 26.34 4.43
CA ALA A 5 10.82 27.04 5.50
C ALA A 5 11.26 26.05 6.59
N VAL A 6 12.55 25.97 6.86
CA VAL A 6 13.11 25.17 7.94
C VAL A 6 13.64 26.11 9.01
N LYS A 7 13.02 26.10 10.19
CA LYS A 7 13.50 26.84 11.35
C LYS A 7 14.57 26.03 12.08
N THR A 8 15.81 26.48 12.03
CA THR A 8 16.90 25.87 12.79
C THR A 8 17.17 26.77 14.00
N PRO A 9 17.19 26.26 15.23
CA PRO A 9 17.64 27.02 16.38
C PRO A 9 19.06 27.52 16.17
N ALA A 10 19.34 28.78 16.39
CA ALA A 10 20.70 29.25 16.34
C ALA A 10 21.47 28.67 17.52
N THR A 11 22.59 28.03 17.26
CA THR A 11 23.51 27.56 18.27
C THR A 11 24.77 28.42 18.21
N SER A 12 25.13 29.06 19.32
CA SER A 12 26.46 29.63 19.50
C SER A 12 27.39 28.61 20.17
N SER A 13 28.67 28.86 20.15
CA SER A 13 29.65 27.99 20.80
C SER A 13 30.39 28.76 21.91
N HIS A 14 30.73 28.06 22.99
CA HIS A 14 31.53 28.56 24.09
C HIS A 14 32.72 27.65 24.33
N LYS A 15 33.95 28.20 24.31
CA LYS A 15 35.15 27.47 24.65
C LYS A 15 35.38 27.61 26.19
N ILE A 16 35.39 26.48 26.88
CA ILE A 16 35.54 26.43 28.35
C ILE A 16 36.91 26.97 28.73
N LYS A 17 36.92 27.92 29.63
CA LYS A 17 38.14 28.51 30.20
C LYS A 17 38.48 27.81 31.51
N PRO A 18 39.75 27.85 31.97
CA PRO A 18 40.15 27.32 33.25
C PRO A 18 39.33 27.93 34.40
N GLY A 19 38.78 27.08 35.27
CA GLY A 19 37.99 27.47 36.43
C GLY A 19 36.50 27.72 36.14
N GLU A 20 36.02 27.64 34.89
CA GLU A 20 34.61 27.72 34.59
C GLU A 20 33.87 26.42 34.95
N VAL A 21 32.68 26.54 35.53
CA VAL A 21 31.79 25.41 35.83
C VAL A 21 30.55 25.47 34.96
N LEU A 22 29.96 24.30 34.68
CA LEU A 22 28.87 24.18 33.72
C LEU A 22 27.65 25.05 34.10
N GLY A 23 27.35 25.17 35.41
CA GLY A 23 26.28 26.05 35.91
C GLY A 23 26.53 27.53 35.59
N GLY A 24 27.75 28.03 35.85
CA GLY A 24 28.13 29.42 35.57
C GLY A 24 28.09 29.75 34.09
N ILE A 25 28.42 28.77 33.22
CA ILE A 25 28.27 28.92 31.76
C ILE A 25 26.81 29.00 31.36
N ALA A 26 25.93 28.18 31.97
CA ALA A 26 24.51 28.23 31.71
C ALA A 26 23.89 29.59 32.09
N ASP A 27 24.25 30.11 33.27
CA ASP A 27 23.80 31.41 33.76
C ASP A 27 24.28 32.56 32.86
N LYS A 28 25.53 32.53 32.42
CA LYS A 28 26.12 33.49 31.48
C LYS A 28 25.33 33.64 30.19
N TYR A 29 24.75 32.54 29.68
CA TYR A 29 23.98 32.54 28.47
C TYR A 29 22.46 32.56 28.72
N ASN A 30 22.03 32.71 29.96
CA ASN A 30 20.63 32.74 30.36
C ASN A 30 19.82 31.52 29.88
N ILE A 31 20.42 30.34 30.06
CA ILE A 31 19.81 29.04 29.73
C ILE A 31 19.87 28.13 30.95
N SER A 32 18.97 27.16 31.03
CA SER A 32 19.03 26.20 32.13
C SER A 32 20.19 25.21 31.96
N LEU A 33 20.77 24.75 33.07
CA LEU A 33 21.78 23.70 33.08
C LEU A 33 21.32 22.44 32.34
N LYS A 34 20.03 22.09 32.45
CA LYS A 34 19.42 20.97 31.76
C LYS A 34 19.45 21.13 30.23
N GLN A 35 19.16 22.34 29.74
CA GLN A 35 19.24 22.66 28.32
C GLN A 35 20.68 22.62 27.81
N LEU A 36 21.63 23.14 28.56
CA LEU A 36 23.04 23.11 28.18
C LEU A 36 23.58 21.67 28.12
N LYS A 37 23.22 20.84 29.12
CA LYS A 37 23.59 19.42 29.15
C LYS A 37 22.99 18.65 27.96
N ALA A 38 21.72 18.82 27.70
CA ALA A 38 21.02 18.17 26.60
C ALA A 38 21.62 18.52 25.23
N ALA A 39 21.96 19.80 25.02
CA ALA A 39 22.55 20.28 23.76
C ALA A 39 23.94 19.69 23.49
N ASN A 40 24.64 19.22 24.54
CA ASN A 40 25.99 18.71 24.48
C ASN A 40 26.12 17.21 24.78
N GLY A 41 25.00 16.51 25.01
CA GLY A 41 25.01 15.08 25.37
C GLY A 41 25.72 14.79 26.69
N LEU A 42 25.69 15.75 27.66
CA LEU A 42 26.38 15.61 28.95
C LEU A 42 25.46 14.95 29.96
N THR A 43 25.94 13.89 30.59
CA THR A 43 25.26 13.18 31.71
C THR A 43 25.68 13.68 33.09
N SER A 44 26.87 14.33 33.21
CA SER A 44 27.39 14.91 34.44
C SER A 44 27.73 16.40 34.25
N ASP A 45 28.08 17.08 35.35
CA ASP A 45 28.47 18.48 35.31
C ASP A 45 29.98 18.67 35.10
N ASN A 46 30.73 17.57 34.99
CA ASN A 46 32.17 17.59 34.79
C ASN A 46 32.51 18.03 33.40
N ILE A 47 33.21 19.14 33.27
CA ILE A 47 33.69 19.70 32.00
C ILE A 47 35.23 19.84 32.04
N ARG A 48 35.84 19.85 30.88
CA ARG A 48 37.30 20.02 30.73
C ARG A 48 37.58 21.33 30.04
N ASP A 49 38.62 22.02 30.50
CA ASP A 49 39.14 23.24 29.92
C ASP A 49 39.48 23.04 28.44
N GLY A 50 39.24 24.06 27.64
CA GLY A 50 39.50 24.04 26.20
C GLY A 50 38.45 23.33 25.34
N LYS A 51 37.53 22.58 25.95
CA LYS A 51 36.44 21.93 25.20
C LYS A 51 35.42 22.97 24.74
N ILE A 52 34.80 22.75 23.61
CA ILE A 52 33.76 23.64 23.04
C ILE A 52 32.39 23.09 23.34
N LEU A 53 31.56 23.90 23.98
CA LEU A 53 30.15 23.61 24.24
C LEU A 53 29.25 24.27 23.20
N LYS A 54 28.23 23.57 22.79
CA LYS A 54 27.11 24.12 22.01
C LYS A 54 26.17 24.83 22.98
N ILE A 55 25.90 26.10 22.74
CA ILE A 55 25.01 26.91 23.55
C ILE A 55 23.66 26.97 22.82
N PRO A 56 22.61 26.32 23.34
CA PRO A 56 21.26 26.46 22.79
C PRO A 56 20.71 27.83 23.17
N GLY A 57 20.08 28.51 22.24
CA GLY A 57 19.44 29.79 22.50
C GLY A 57 20.00 30.90 21.61
N GLY A 58 19.17 31.40 20.80
CA GLY A 58 19.41 32.51 19.88
C GLY A 58 18.14 32.68 19.01
N LYS A 59 18.04 33.76 18.26
CA LYS A 59 16.97 33.91 17.29
C LYS A 59 17.08 32.77 16.27
N SER A 60 16.02 31.99 16.11
CA SER A 60 15.99 30.94 15.10
C SER A 60 16.24 31.50 13.70
N VAL A 61 17.17 30.91 12.98
CA VAL A 61 17.42 31.27 11.58
C VAL A 61 16.45 30.44 10.71
N THR A 62 15.64 31.13 9.93
CA THR A 62 14.78 30.50 8.93
C THR A 62 15.59 30.34 7.65
N THR A 63 15.88 29.10 7.29
CA THR A 63 16.48 28.78 5.99
C THR A 63 15.40 28.16 5.10
N TYR A 64 15.50 28.38 3.80
CA TYR A 64 14.57 27.79 2.82
C TYR A 64 15.30 26.65 2.11
N LYS A 65 14.74 25.43 2.22
CA LYS A 65 15.18 24.31 1.40
C LYS A 65 14.28 24.21 0.19
N THR A 66 14.88 24.11 -0.98
CA THR A 66 14.13 23.79 -2.21
C THR A 66 13.77 22.31 -2.17
N VAL A 67 12.49 21.99 -2.21
CA VAL A 67 11.99 20.64 -2.30
C VAL A 67 11.43 20.45 -3.70
N SER A 68 11.92 19.45 -4.42
CA SER A 68 11.32 19.08 -5.70
C SER A 68 10.03 18.32 -5.40
N THR A 69 8.92 19.01 -5.60
CA THR A 69 7.61 18.36 -5.50
C THR A 69 7.31 17.76 -6.88
N VAL A 70 7.15 16.44 -6.93
CA VAL A 70 6.65 15.79 -8.14
C VAL A 70 5.16 16.09 -8.21
N LYS A 71 4.77 16.92 -9.15
CA LYS A 71 3.37 17.17 -9.44
C LYS A 71 2.89 16.10 -10.41
N TYR A 72 2.09 15.18 -9.89
CA TYR A 72 1.43 14.21 -10.74
C TYR A 72 0.30 14.90 -11.51
N VAL A 73 0.30 14.72 -12.82
CA VAL A 73 -0.83 15.10 -13.68
C VAL A 73 -1.63 13.83 -13.89
N TYR A 74 -2.87 13.82 -13.44
CA TYR A 74 -3.78 12.72 -13.62
C TYR A 74 -4.63 12.96 -14.85
N GLU A 75 -4.70 11.98 -15.74
CA GLU A 75 -5.69 11.94 -16.80
C GLU A 75 -6.90 11.16 -16.25
N PRO A 76 -8.04 11.81 -16.03
CA PRO A 76 -9.21 11.10 -15.54
C PRO A 76 -9.74 10.15 -16.62
N ILE A 77 -9.94 8.89 -16.25
CA ILE A 77 -10.63 7.90 -17.06
C ILE A 77 -12.07 7.86 -16.56
N THR A 78 -13.02 8.07 -17.45
CA THR A 78 -14.44 7.92 -17.12
C THR A 78 -14.77 6.44 -17.12
N LEU A 79 -15.18 5.92 -15.97
CA LEU A 79 -15.64 4.56 -15.82
C LEU A 79 -17.16 4.57 -15.70
N GLU A 80 -17.82 3.62 -16.36
CA GLU A 80 -19.24 3.43 -16.22
C GLU A 80 -19.56 2.65 -14.93
N ASN A 81 -20.70 2.97 -14.32
CA ASN A 81 -21.18 2.20 -13.19
C ASN A 81 -21.82 0.89 -13.69
N THR A 82 -20.99 -0.09 -13.91
CA THR A 82 -21.40 -1.42 -14.38
C THR A 82 -20.79 -2.50 -13.48
N PRO A 83 -21.54 -3.58 -13.17
CA PRO A 83 -21.01 -4.72 -12.43
C PRO A 83 -20.04 -5.58 -13.27
N ILE A 84 -19.94 -5.35 -14.57
CA ILE A 84 -19.13 -6.18 -15.47
C ILE A 84 -17.70 -5.67 -15.45
N SER A 85 -17.26 -4.98 -16.48
CA SER A 85 -15.91 -4.43 -16.55
C SER A 85 -15.89 -3.16 -17.37
N ASN A 86 -14.90 -2.31 -17.09
CA ASN A 86 -14.57 -1.16 -17.92
C ASN A 86 -13.19 -1.40 -18.52
N ASN A 87 -13.08 -1.26 -19.84
CA ASN A 87 -11.82 -1.43 -20.55
C ASN A 87 -11.25 -0.08 -20.94
N TYR A 88 -9.96 0.06 -20.75
CA TYR A 88 -9.20 1.24 -21.18
C TYR A 88 -7.94 0.81 -21.91
N THR A 89 -7.80 1.23 -23.15
CA THR A 89 -6.60 0.99 -23.93
C THR A 89 -5.75 2.25 -24.02
N SER A 90 -4.52 2.17 -23.55
CA SER A 90 -3.57 3.27 -23.64
C SER A 90 -2.82 3.25 -24.97
N VAL A 91 -2.70 4.42 -25.59
CA VAL A 91 -1.90 4.59 -26.82
C VAL A 91 -0.38 4.49 -26.54
N LYS A 92 0.04 4.72 -25.30
CA LYS A 92 1.43 4.67 -24.87
C LYS A 92 1.60 3.59 -23.79
N PRO A 93 2.76 2.93 -23.72
CA PRO A 93 3.03 2.02 -22.64
C PRO A 93 2.85 2.70 -21.27
N ILE A 94 2.15 2.02 -20.36
CA ILE A 94 1.92 2.48 -18.99
C ILE A 94 2.79 1.62 -18.08
N ASP A 95 3.66 2.25 -17.32
CA ASP A 95 4.52 1.60 -16.32
C ASP A 95 3.99 1.78 -14.89
N LYS A 96 3.05 2.72 -14.71
CA LYS A 96 2.47 3.03 -13.40
C LYS A 96 1.03 3.51 -13.51
N ILE A 97 0.17 2.91 -12.71
CA ILE A 97 -1.23 3.30 -12.56
C ILE A 97 -1.46 3.74 -11.10
N THR A 98 -2.22 4.80 -10.92
CA THR A 98 -2.70 5.23 -9.62
C THR A 98 -4.22 5.34 -9.66
N ILE A 99 -4.89 4.58 -8.81
CA ILE A 99 -6.34 4.62 -8.68
C ILE A 99 -6.68 5.53 -7.50
N ILE A 100 -7.52 6.52 -7.76
CA ILE A 100 -7.95 7.50 -6.76
C ILE A 100 -9.47 7.47 -6.70
N GLY A 101 -10.00 7.17 -5.52
CA GLY A 101 -11.45 7.28 -5.27
C GLY A 101 -11.92 8.73 -5.41
N ASN A 102 -13.11 8.93 -5.93
CA ASN A 102 -13.71 10.25 -6.01
C ASN A 102 -14.25 10.65 -4.63
N GLU A 103 -13.78 11.78 -4.09
CA GLU A 103 -14.19 12.31 -2.78
C GLU A 103 -15.70 12.57 -2.65
N ASN A 104 -16.39 12.75 -3.78
CA ASN A 104 -17.83 13.03 -3.81
C ASN A 104 -18.71 11.77 -3.87
N VAL A 105 -18.12 10.57 -3.82
CA VAL A 105 -18.82 9.30 -3.86
C VAL A 105 -18.68 8.61 -2.51
N SER A 106 -19.83 8.35 -1.85
CA SER A 106 -19.87 7.72 -0.52
C SER A 106 -19.52 6.24 -0.56
N ASP A 107 -19.85 5.55 -1.66
CA ASP A 107 -19.65 4.12 -1.82
C ASP A 107 -18.85 3.83 -3.08
N PHE A 108 -17.75 3.14 -2.91
CA PHE A 108 -16.87 2.71 -3.99
C PHE A 108 -16.42 1.27 -3.76
N ALA A 109 -16.57 0.43 -4.76
CA ALA A 109 -16.06 -0.93 -4.76
C ALA A 109 -15.22 -1.18 -6.00
N LEU A 110 -13.95 -1.53 -5.80
CA LEU A 110 -13.06 -2.02 -6.85
C LEU A 110 -12.91 -3.54 -6.67
N ASN A 111 -13.50 -4.31 -7.57
CA ASN A 111 -13.49 -5.77 -7.48
C ASN A 111 -12.18 -6.38 -7.98
N GLY A 112 -11.50 -5.70 -8.90
CA GLY A 112 -10.22 -6.14 -9.44
C GLY A 112 -9.68 -5.18 -10.48
N LEU A 113 -8.44 -5.42 -10.88
CA LEU A 113 -7.75 -4.73 -11.97
C LEU A 113 -7.00 -5.77 -12.80
N ILE A 114 -7.24 -5.75 -14.10
CA ILE A 114 -6.56 -6.62 -15.05
C ILE A 114 -5.65 -5.72 -15.90
N LEU A 115 -4.38 -6.06 -15.99
CA LEU A 115 -3.37 -5.33 -16.75
C LEU A 115 -2.80 -6.28 -17.81
N GLU A 116 -3.02 -5.96 -19.06
CA GLU A 116 -2.61 -6.79 -20.17
C GLU A 116 -1.87 -5.96 -21.22
N ASN A 117 -1.15 -6.63 -22.08
CA ASN A 117 -0.51 -6.07 -23.25
C ASN A 117 -0.62 -7.06 -24.43
N GLU A 118 -0.28 -6.60 -25.63
CA GLU A 118 -0.38 -7.43 -26.85
C GLU A 118 0.77 -8.44 -27.03
N ASN A 119 1.68 -8.56 -26.07
CA ASN A 119 2.76 -9.54 -26.20
C ASN A 119 2.24 -10.95 -25.96
N PRO A 120 2.66 -11.92 -26.78
CA PRO A 120 2.25 -13.31 -26.58
C PRO A 120 2.82 -13.84 -25.25
N GLY A 121 1.99 -14.58 -24.52
CA GLY A 121 2.37 -15.12 -23.23
C GLY A 121 1.26 -15.95 -22.60
N VAL A 122 1.46 -16.32 -21.35
CA VAL A 122 0.46 -16.99 -20.51
C VAL A 122 0.14 -16.10 -19.34
N THR A 123 -1.12 -15.76 -19.19
CA THR A 123 -1.64 -15.07 -18.00
C THR A 123 -2.23 -16.09 -17.04
N TYR A 124 -1.86 -16.03 -15.78
CA TYR A 124 -2.39 -16.89 -14.74
C TYR A 124 -3.09 -16.06 -13.67
N SER A 125 -4.38 -16.32 -13.45
CA SER A 125 -5.18 -15.70 -12.41
C SER A 125 -5.58 -16.73 -11.37
N SER A 126 -5.37 -16.43 -10.09
CA SER A 126 -5.76 -17.30 -8.98
C SER A 126 -6.91 -16.65 -8.22
N ILE A 127 -8.08 -17.32 -8.24
CA ILE A 127 -9.28 -16.89 -7.51
C ILE A 127 -9.49 -17.89 -6.37
N GLY A 128 -8.68 -17.76 -5.33
CA GLY A 128 -8.74 -18.67 -4.18
C GLY A 128 -8.97 -17.91 -2.88
N VAL A 129 -9.90 -18.42 -2.08
CA VAL A 129 -10.13 -17.96 -0.70
C VAL A 129 -9.89 -19.13 0.24
N ASN A 130 -9.09 -18.92 1.29
CA ASN A 130 -8.82 -19.98 2.25
C ASN A 130 -10.13 -20.47 2.90
N GLY A 131 -10.33 -21.79 2.90
CA GLY A 131 -11.54 -22.40 3.43
C GLY A 131 -12.75 -22.40 2.50
N ALA A 132 -12.66 -21.80 1.30
CA ALA A 132 -13.77 -21.75 0.36
C ALA A 132 -14.14 -23.14 -0.18
N LYS A 133 -15.42 -23.32 -0.43
CA LYS A 133 -16.05 -24.49 -1.03
C LYS A 133 -16.75 -24.12 -2.33
N SER A 134 -17.10 -25.09 -3.14
CA SER A 134 -17.80 -24.86 -4.41
C SER A 134 -19.10 -24.07 -4.24
N ASN A 135 -19.87 -24.33 -3.18
CA ASN A 135 -21.10 -23.60 -2.91
C ASN A 135 -20.89 -22.13 -2.53
N ASP A 136 -19.71 -21.75 -2.05
CA ASP A 136 -19.43 -20.36 -1.68
C ASP A 136 -19.33 -19.47 -2.93
N TYR A 137 -18.75 -19.98 -4.00
CA TYR A 137 -18.74 -19.27 -5.29
C TYR A 137 -20.12 -19.19 -5.91
N ASN A 138 -20.93 -20.27 -5.81
CA ASN A 138 -22.27 -20.32 -6.37
C ASN A 138 -23.26 -19.36 -5.71
N LYS A 139 -23.01 -18.92 -4.47
CA LYS A 139 -23.85 -17.96 -3.74
C LYS A 139 -23.80 -16.54 -4.29
N PHE A 140 -22.76 -16.20 -5.04
CA PHE A 140 -22.51 -14.84 -5.50
C PHE A 140 -22.69 -14.72 -7.02
N PRO A 141 -23.85 -14.26 -7.49
CA PRO A 141 -24.10 -14.11 -8.92
C PRO A 141 -23.05 -13.27 -9.65
N LEU A 142 -22.53 -12.23 -8.99
CA LEU A 142 -21.49 -11.36 -9.55
C LEU A 142 -20.18 -12.11 -9.86
N PHE A 143 -19.91 -13.23 -9.19
CA PHE A 143 -18.75 -14.07 -9.51
C PHE A 143 -18.78 -14.48 -10.98
N PHE A 144 -19.90 -15.05 -11.45
CA PHE A 144 -20.02 -15.48 -12.82
C PHE A 144 -20.11 -14.31 -13.81
N GLU A 145 -20.76 -13.20 -13.43
CA GLU A 145 -20.88 -12.01 -14.27
C GLU A 145 -19.52 -11.35 -14.56
N GLN A 146 -18.55 -11.52 -13.69
CA GLN A 146 -17.22 -10.91 -13.81
C GLN A 146 -16.20 -11.81 -14.52
N LEU A 147 -16.46 -13.12 -14.65
CA LEU A 147 -15.52 -14.04 -15.31
C LEU A 147 -15.16 -13.66 -16.76
N PRO A 148 -16.08 -13.17 -17.59
CA PRO A 148 -15.73 -12.76 -18.96
C PRO A 148 -14.64 -11.69 -19.04
N ALA A 149 -14.48 -10.86 -18.01
CA ALA A 149 -13.43 -9.85 -17.94
C ALA A 149 -12.00 -10.45 -17.91
N LEU A 150 -11.88 -11.73 -17.55
CA LEU A 150 -10.59 -12.43 -17.53
C LEU A 150 -10.17 -12.92 -18.91
N GLU A 151 -11.07 -12.96 -19.89
CA GLU A 151 -10.83 -13.50 -21.26
C GLU A 151 -10.10 -14.85 -21.24
N ALA A 152 -10.44 -15.70 -20.24
CA ALA A 152 -9.71 -16.92 -19.96
C ALA A 152 -10.02 -18.04 -20.98
N ASP A 153 -9.00 -18.66 -21.56
CA ASP A 153 -9.11 -19.84 -22.42
C ASP A 153 -9.35 -21.12 -21.62
N LEU A 154 -8.93 -21.14 -20.36
CA LEU A 154 -9.01 -22.31 -19.48
C LEU A 154 -9.37 -21.93 -18.05
N PHE A 155 -10.40 -22.54 -17.53
CA PHE A 155 -10.72 -22.55 -16.10
C PHE A 155 -10.28 -23.85 -15.45
N VAL A 156 -9.49 -23.77 -14.38
CA VAL A 156 -9.12 -24.93 -13.57
C VAL A 156 -9.86 -24.86 -12.23
N ILE A 157 -10.78 -25.80 -12.03
CA ILE A 157 -11.52 -25.94 -10.77
C ILE A 157 -10.78 -26.95 -9.88
N SER A 158 -10.15 -26.44 -8.81
CA SER A 158 -9.41 -27.23 -7.83
C SER A 158 -10.04 -27.06 -6.46
N LEU A 159 -11.18 -27.69 -6.26
CA LEU A 159 -12.00 -27.66 -5.03
C LEU A 159 -12.32 -29.06 -4.56
N GLY A 160 -12.78 -29.21 -3.32
CA GLY A 160 -13.16 -30.51 -2.74
C GLY A 160 -12.48 -30.82 -1.42
N THR A 161 -11.30 -30.25 -1.17
CA THR A 161 -10.57 -30.48 0.09
C THR A 161 -11.38 -30.02 1.30
N ASN A 162 -11.94 -28.81 1.26
CA ASN A 162 -12.73 -28.27 2.37
C ASN A 162 -14.06 -29.00 2.56
N GLU A 163 -14.68 -29.42 1.46
CA GLU A 163 -15.91 -30.24 1.49
C GLU A 163 -15.67 -31.60 2.15
N SER A 164 -14.49 -32.22 1.91
CA SER A 164 -14.14 -33.50 2.51
C SER A 164 -13.98 -33.41 4.02
N PHE A 165 -13.44 -32.33 4.54
CA PHE A 165 -13.33 -32.11 6.00
C PHE A 165 -14.70 -31.96 6.67
N ASP A 166 -15.66 -31.34 6.00
CA ASP A 166 -17.01 -31.12 6.52
C ASP A 166 -17.92 -32.34 6.36
N LYS A 167 -17.41 -33.45 5.81
CA LYS A 167 -18.20 -34.66 5.53
C LYS A 167 -19.44 -34.37 4.68
N GLN A 168 -19.33 -33.43 3.75
CA GLN A 168 -20.39 -33.15 2.81
C GLN A 168 -20.70 -34.41 1.99
N ASP A 169 -21.98 -34.68 1.76
CA ASP A 169 -22.35 -35.82 0.92
C ASP A 169 -21.92 -35.59 -0.54
N ILE A 170 -21.59 -36.67 -1.21
CA ILE A 170 -21.05 -36.67 -2.57
C ILE A 170 -22.05 -36.05 -3.57
N ALA A 171 -23.34 -36.34 -3.42
CA ALA A 171 -24.36 -35.84 -4.36
C ALA A 171 -24.48 -34.31 -4.28
N THR A 172 -24.45 -33.74 -3.09
CA THR A 172 -24.42 -32.28 -2.86
C THR A 172 -23.16 -31.65 -3.45
N TYR A 173 -22.00 -32.25 -3.24
CA TYR A 173 -20.74 -31.77 -3.84
C TYR A 173 -20.80 -31.74 -5.36
N PHE A 174 -21.22 -32.84 -5.99
CA PHE A 174 -21.39 -32.91 -7.44
C PHE A 174 -22.43 -31.91 -7.97
N GLY A 175 -23.54 -31.71 -7.25
CA GLY A 175 -24.52 -30.70 -7.59
C GLY A 175 -23.94 -29.28 -7.61
N ASN A 176 -23.18 -28.93 -6.57
CA ASN A 176 -22.50 -27.63 -6.50
C ASN A 176 -21.45 -27.45 -7.60
N LEU A 177 -20.68 -28.49 -7.87
CA LEU A 177 -19.66 -28.48 -8.93
C LEU A 177 -20.30 -28.31 -10.31
N LYS A 178 -21.40 -29.04 -10.55
CA LYS A 178 -22.18 -28.90 -11.79
C LYS A 178 -22.70 -27.47 -11.96
N THR A 179 -23.29 -26.88 -10.92
CA THR A 179 -23.77 -25.49 -10.94
C THR A 179 -22.66 -24.52 -11.32
N MET A 180 -21.45 -24.69 -10.75
CA MET A 180 -20.29 -23.86 -11.09
C MET A 180 -19.89 -24.03 -12.55
N ILE A 181 -19.78 -25.25 -13.03
CA ILE A 181 -19.44 -25.56 -14.42
C ILE A 181 -20.45 -24.93 -15.39
N ASP A 182 -21.73 -25.10 -15.10
CA ASP A 182 -22.81 -24.56 -15.94
C ASP A 182 -22.77 -23.02 -15.95
N GLY A 183 -22.52 -22.38 -14.81
CA GLY A 183 -22.36 -20.92 -14.70
C GLY A 183 -21.14 -20.40 -15.51
N ILE A 184 -20.00 -21.07 -15.43
CA ILE A 184 -18.83 -20.71 -16.23
C ILE A 184 -19.14 -20.86 -17.72
N LYS A 185 -19.70 -22.00 -18.15
CA LYS A 185 -20.04 -22.23 -19.55
C LYS A 185 -21.05 -21.24 -20.11
N GLN A 186 -21.99 -20.81 -19.29
CA GLN A 186 -22.98 -19.80 -19.68
C GLN A 186 -22.33 -18.45 -19.98
N LYS A 187 -21.31 -18.07 -19.22
CA LYS A 187 -20.66 -16.75 -19.32
C LYS A 187 -19.42 -16.75 -20.20
N CYS A 188 -18.72 -17.87 -20.27
CA CYS A 188 -17.49 -18.07 -21.03
C CYS A 188 -17.62 -19.35 -21.88
N PRO A 189 -18.47 -19.37 -22.91
CA PRO A 189 -18.82 -20.59 -23.66
C PRO A 189 -17.62 -21.20 -24.41
N GLU A 190 -16.66 -20.38 -24.83
CA GLU A 190 -15.48 -20.82 -25.59
C GLU A 190 -14.36 -21.37 -24.68
N ALA A 191 -14.43 -21.09 -23.39
CA ALA A 191 -13.37 -21.52 -22.46
C ALA A 191 -13.45 -23.03 -22.17
N SER A 192 -12.29 -23.65 -22.06
CA SER A 192 -12.14 -25.03 -21.58
C SER A 192 -12.25 -25.08 -20.05
N ILE A 193 -12.75 -26.21 -19.53
CA ILE A 193 -12.85 -26.39 -18.07
C ILE A 193 -12.13 -27.68 -17.70
N LEU A 194 -11.19 -27.58 -16.77
CA LEU A 194 -10.50 -28.72 -16.14
C LEU A 194 -10.92 -28.79 -14.67
N VAL A 195 -11.38 -29.96 -14.25
CA VAL A 195 -11.65 -30.22 -12.83
C VAL A 195 -10.55 -31.13 -12.29
N THR A 196 -9.91 -30.72 -11.20
CA THR A 196 -8.91 -31.54 -10.52
C THR A 196 -9.51 -32.19 -9.28
N THR A 197 -9.05 -33.38 -8.96
CA THR A 197 -9.39 -34.03 -7.69
C THR A 197 -8.62 -33.39 -6.54
N SER A 198 -9.20 -33.40 -5.35
CA SER A 198 -8.46 -33.08 -4.13
C SER A 198 -7.29 -34.04 -3.94
N PRO A 199 -6.15 -33.59 -3.40
CA PRO A 199 -5.11 -34.49 -2.94
C PRO A 199 -5.67 -35.40 -1.82
N PRO A 200 -5.14 -36.61 -1.68
CA PRO A 200 -5.55 -37.56 -0.65
C PRO A 200 -5.23 -37.05 0.77
#